data_bda6174e7e87aebd4cd8de1225458c1b
#
_entry.id   bda6174e7e87aebd4cd8de1225458c1b
#
_cell.length_a   1.000
_cell.length_b   1.000
_cell.length_c   1.000
_cell.angle_alpha   90.00
_cell.angle_beta   90.00
_cell.angle_gamma   90.00
#
_symmetry.space_group_name_H-M   'P 1'
#
loop_
_entity.id
_entity.type
_entity.pdbx_description
1 polymer ?
#
loop_
_entity_poly.entity_id
_entity_poly.type
_entity_poly.pdbx_seq_one_letter_code
_entity_poly.pdbx_strand_id
1 'polypeptide(L)'
;MKYDFKTDRVESTTTRVGELIYDKSKAQSGLPSESRTLTRVRSSLSIILILVVVAAFVSNVGAVSAPDIVVTTVYWGTNPLGGVSVHPGDTNIPLSIVLSNAGGAAAHEVNAKLMLAAPFSYVYYVEGKQVSADTVDQSAGDIQAGFSFTLRFVLTVAPDASSGVHRLTLIINYKTARELLPVEKTLNVDVPVWTGDVRVHHVLTVPTKVYPGDNQVVVKAWLVNAGTGSTSDLQVRLVLEETFKPSSAGSDVFFLGTLQPGQISETDFYLDVSKETQFGTYNLKLVTDSESTGQVEIGKIPLYVSEKVRFEVVQMEPKVLHAGDSGVSIRIRIRNAGSLAADSVRVQLRVGNYFTGTLTDFLGTMGPGESRTAYLTVDVDAKAQPQTYKMDLRLDWTQAKNNLDDTLTVELQVTAPELPIPLIAVAVVLTALVAAVVIRRRRKAQS
;
A
#
# COMPACT_ATOMS: atom_id res chain seq x y z
N MET A 1 1.96 39.27 -1.18
CA MET A 1 1.08 39.29 -0.01
C MET A 1 1.83 38.66 1.15
N LYS A 2 2.31 39.50 2.09
CA LYS A 2 3.05 39.08 3.30
C LYS A 2 2.00 38.72 4.35
N TYR A 3 2.14 37.56 4.97
CA TYR A 3 1.43 37.26 6.21
C TYR A 3 2.44 37.18 7.35
N ASP A 4 2.20 38.07 8.33
CA ASP A 4 2.93 38.17 9.59
C ASP A 4 2.50 37.01 10.53
N PHE A 5 3.50 36.34 11.09
CA PHE A 5 3.31 35.41 12.22
C PHE A 5 3.37 36.17 13.53
N LYS A 6 2.26 36.21 14.24
CA LYS A 6 2.17 36.68 15.63
C LYS A 6 2.48 35.51 16.57
N THR A 7 3.55 35.65 17.31
CA THR A 7 3.91 34.72 18.38
C THR A 7 3.14 35.12 19.65
N ASP A 8 2.24 34.28 20.10
CA ASP A 8 1.64 34.39 21.42
C ASP A 8 2.48 33.57 22.42
N ARG A 9 2.91 34.34 23.42
CA ARG A 9 3.73 33.94 24.57
C ARG A 9 2.81 33.33 25.63
N VAL A 10 2.96 32.07 25.99
CA VAL A 10 2.27 31.45 27.13
C VAL A 10 3.10 31.69 28.37
N GLU A 11 2.54 32.43 29.31
CA GLU A 11 3.08 32.65 30.65
C GLU A 11 2.93 31.40 31.52
N SER A 12 4.02 31.01 32.14
CA SER A 12 4.07 29.94 33.15
C SER A 12 3.68 30.52 34.53
N THR A 13 2.59 30.05 35.10
CA THR A 13 2.20 30.36 36.45
C THR A 13 2.91 29.46 37.46
N THR A 14 3.88 30.02 38.16
CA THR A 14 4.58 29.36 39.27
C THR A 14 3.81 29.62 40.56
N THR A 15 3.25 28.60 41.18
CA THR A 15 2.62 28.67 42.49
C THR A 15 3.69 28.57 43.59
N ARG A 16 3.87 29.67 44.33
CA ARG A 16 4.69 29.77 45.54
C ARG A 16 3.93 29.12 46.73
N VAL A 17 4.56 28.15 47.37
CA VAL A 17 4.18 27.65 48.69
C VAL A 17 4.78 28.60 49.73
N GLY A 18 3.90 29.23 50.53
CA GLY A 18 4.28 30.15 51.58
C GLY A 18 4.77 29.45 52.83
N GLU A 19 5.90 29.92 53.33
CA GLU A 19 6.42 29.65 54.68
C GLU A 19 5.58 30.30 55.74
N LEU A 20 5.13 29.51 56.75
CA LEU A 20 4.56 30.00 57.98
C LEU A 20 5.66 30.16 59.04
N ILE A 21 6.07 31.37 59.27
CA ILE A 21 6.94 31.80 60.40
C ILE A 21 6.10 31.83 61.65
N TYR A 22 6.53 31.07 62.68
CA TYR A 22 5.91 31.10 64.01
C TYR A 22 6.66 32.07 64.89
N ASP A 23 5.97 33.10 65.33
CA ASP A 23 6.51 34.17 66.25
C ASP A 23 6.36 33.72 67.71
N LYS A 24 7.50 33.79 68.43
CA LYS A 24 7.57 33.60 69.87
C LYS A 24 7.60 34.96 70.53
N SER A 25 6.55 35.41 71.24
CA SER A 25 6.79 36.29 72.39
C SER A 25 5.51 36.43 73.28
N LYS A 26 5.79 36.32 74.59
CA LYS A 26 5.06 36.81 75.77
C LYS A 26 3.80 35.99 76.24
N ALA A 27 3.80 35.47 77.46
CA ALA A 27 3.81 36.26 78.63
C ALA A 27 4.07 35.40 79.91
N GLN A 28 4.69 36.05 80.86
CA GLN A 28 4.91 35.69 82.28
C GLN A 28 3.62 35.67 83.08
N SER A 29 3.63 34.87 84.12
CA SER A 29 3.34 35.13 85.54
C SER A 29 2.51 34.08 86.23
N GLY A 30 2.97 33.70 87.45
CA GLY A 30 2.11 33.23 88.51
C GLY A 30 2.49 31.89 89.16
N LEU A 31 3.44 31.89 90.12
CA LEU A 31 3.53 30.91 91.17
C LEU A 31 2.47 31.11 92.22
N PRO A 32 1.99 30.10 92.93
CA PRO A 32 2.70 29.77 94.15
C PRO A 32 2.85 28.29 94.48
N SER A 33 3.76 28.11 95.50
CA SER A 33 4.25 26.95 96.22
C SER A 33 3.18 26.06 96.88
N GLU A 34 3.44 24.75 96.92
CA GLU A 34 3.34 23.89 98.11
C GLU A 34 3.97 22.50 97.79
N SER A 35 4.88 22.22 98.42
CA SER A 35 5.57 21.38 99.36
C SER A 35 5.14 19.88 99.40
N ARG A 36 6.23 19.08 99.28
CA ARG A 36 6.45 17.82 100.02
C ARG A 36 5.42 16.71 99.96
N THR A 37 5.90 15.67 99.27
CA THR A 37 5.90 14.22 99.56
C THR A 37 5.69 13.46 98.30
N LEU A 38 6.70 12.72 97.86
CA LEU A 38 6.62 11.48 97.09
C LEU A 38 7.97 11.08 96.50
N THR A 39 8.87 10.65 97.37
CA THR A 39 10.19 10.18 96.97
C THR A 39 10.26 8.64 97.01
N ARG A 40 9.14 7.97 96.78
CA ARG A 40 9.16 6.45 96.75
C ARG A 40 8.33 5.77 95.63
N VAL A 41 7.81 6.51 94.66
CA VAL A 41 7.07 5.96 93.46
C VAL A 41 7.87 6.04 92.20
N ARG A 42 9.04 6.74 92.20
CA ARG A 42 9.83 7.00 90.95
C ARG A 42 10.62 5.78 90.44
N SER A 43 10.92 4.74 91.28
CA SER A 43 11.67 3.56 90.81
C SER A 43 10.84 2.51 90.12
N SER A 44 9.54 2.39 90.48
CA SER A 44 8.67 1.35 89.89
C SER A 44 8.08 1.77 88.56
N LEU A 45 7.80 3.10 88.35
CA LEU A 45 7.34 3.59 87.02
C LEU A 45 8.45 3.58 85.97
N SER A 46 9.71 3.82 86.35
CA SER A 46 10.82 3.75 85.41
C SER A 46 11.10 2.36 84.88
N ILE A 47 10.95 1.33 85.73
CA ILE A 47 11.12 -0.09 85.32
C ILE A 47 9.95 -0.55 84.43
N ILE A 48 8.71 -0.10 84.71
CA ILE A 48 7.56 -0.41 83.87
C ILE A 48 7.63 0.31 82.54
N LEU A 49 8.12 1.57 82.48
CA LEU A 49 8.30 2.32 81.24
C LEU A 49 9.43 1.71 80.36
N ILE A 50 10.52 1.22 80.98
CA ILE A 50 11.60 0.56 80.27
C ILE A 50 11.09 -0.83 79.74
N LEU A 51 10.30 -1.58 80.50
CA LEU A 51 9.72 -2.84 80.05
C LEU A 51 8.66 -2.61 78.94
N VAL A 52 7.86 -1.56 78.95
CA VAL A 52 6.92 -1.21 77.89
C VAL A 52 7.65 -0.72 76.65
N VAL A 53 8.72 0.06 76.79
CA VAL A 53 9.55 0.49 75.64
C VAL A 53 10.30 -0.70 75.04
N VAL A 54 10.85 -1.62 75.87
CA VAL A 54 11.51 -2.87 75.36
C VAL A 54 10.45 -3.78 74.72
N ALA A 55 9.26 -3.92 75.27
CA ALA A 55 8.17 -4.68 74.66
C ALA A 55 7.67 -4.01 73.37
N ALA A 56 7.65 -2.67 73.27
CA ALA A 56 7.33 -1.97 72.03
C ALA A 56 8.45 -2.10 70.95
N PHE A 57 9.71 -2.26 71.36
CA PHE A 57 10.78 -2.51 70.42
C PHE A 57 10.87 -3.99 69.96
N VAL A 58 10.41 -4.94 70.80
CA VAL A 58 10.38 -6.35 70.44
C VAL A 58 9.15 -6.70 69.59
N SER A 59 8.07 -5.88 69.60
CA SER A 59 6.88 -6.11 68.79
C SER A 59 6.97 -5.59 67.35
N ASN A 60 8.11 -5.00 66.93
CA ASN A 60 8.40 -4.60 65.57
C ASN A 60 9.44 -5.43 64.83
N VAL A 61 9.66 -6.66 65.26
CA VAL A 61 10.19 -7.66 64.33
C VAL A 61 9.02 -8.05 63.43
N GLY A 62 8.75 -7.19 62.41
CA GLY A 62 7.81 -7.52 61.37
C GLY A 62 8.14 -8.91 60.87
N ALA A 63 7.17 -9.82 60.86
CA ALA A 63 7.35 -11.11 60.27
C ALA A 63 7.88 -10.89 58.86
N VAL A 64 9.14 -11.28 58.61
CA VAL A 64 9.71 -11.22 57.26
C VAL A 64 8.76 -12.04 56.41
N SER A 65 8.02 -11.36 55.53
CA SER A 65 7.09 -12.00 54.63
C SER A 65 7.86 -12.97 53.71
N ALA A 66 7.27 -14.12 53.41
CA ALA A 66 7.86 -15.10 52.50
C ALA A 66 8.22 -14.45 51.14
N PRO A 67 9.08 -15.07 50.36
CA PRO A 67 9.30 -14.66 48.98
C PRO A 67 7.97 -14.64 48.20
N ASP A 68 7.76 -13.62 47.37
CA ASP A 68 6.58 -13.50 46.51
C ASP A 68 7.03 -13.15 45.09
N ILE A 69 7.21 -14.17 44.27
CA ILE A 69 7.63 -13.98 42.88
C ILE A 69 6.42 -13.61 42.03
N VAL A 70 6.49 -12.46 41.33
CA VAL A 70 5.46 -11.96 40.44
C VAL A 70 6.04 -11.63 39.08
N VAL A 71 5.22 -11.73 38.02
CA VAL A 71 5.55 -11.20 36.68
C VAL A 71 5.24 -9.71 36.67
N THR A 72 6.22 -8.89 36.38
CA THR A 72 6.06 -7.41 36.30
C THR A 72 5.95 -6.91 34.89
N THR A 73 6.66 -7.51 33.95
CA THR A 73 6.67 -7.07 32.55
C THR A 73 6.95 -8.24 31.62
N VAL A 74 6.28 -8.25 30.47
CA VAL A 74 6.50 -9.19 29.37
C VAL A 74 6.70 -8.38 28.09
N TYR A 75 7.76 -8.65 27.36
CA TYR A 75 8.04 -7.97 26.09
C TYR A 75 8.85 -8.86 25.15
N TRP A 76 8.69 -8.63 23.86
CA TRP A 76 9.49 -9.26 22.84
C TRP A 76 10.82 -8.53 22.64
N GLY A 77 11.87 -9.28 22.34
CA GLY A 77 13.21 -8.74 22.19
C GLY A 77 14.03 -8.75 23.49
N THR A 78 15.17 -8.08 23.46
CA THR A 78 16.13 -8.01 24.58
C THR A 78 16.15 -6.66 25.28
N ASN A 79 15.49 -5.63 24.68
CA ASN A 79 15.42 -4.28 25.20
C ASN A 79 13.98 -3.90 25.54
N PRO A 80 13.66 -3.57 26.79
CA PRO A 80 12.29 -3.21 27.20
C PRO A 80 11.80 -1.89 26.63
N LEU A 81 12.70 -1.01 26.18
CA LEU A 81 12.37 0.31 25.61
C LEU A 81 12.25 0.29 24.06
N GLY A 82 12.71 -0.78 23.42
CA GLY A 82 12.66 -0.96 21.97
C GLY A 82 11.94 -2.27 21.65
N GLY A 83 10.66 -2.36 21.98
CA GLY A 83 9.87 -3.58 21.77
C GLY A 83 9.89 -4.03 20.31
N VAL A 84 10.12 -5.32 20.09
CA VAL A 84 10.02 -5.95 18.78
C VAL A 84 8.55 -6.30 18.55
N SER A 85 7.99 -5.86 17.42
CA SER A 85 6.69 -6.38 16.97
C SER A 85 6.88 -7.80 16.46
N VAL A 86 6.08 -8.74 16.95
CA VAL A 86 6.16 -10.14 16.58
C VAL A 86 4.94 -10.53 15.79
N HIS A 87 5.17 -11.20 14.66
CA HIS A 87 4.17 -11.53 13.66
C HIS A 87 4.02 -13.05 13.50
N PRO A 88 2.91 -13.52 12.94
CA PRO A 88 2.77 -14.91 12.53
C PRO A 88 3.90 -15.34 11.59
N GLY A 89 4.48 -16.51 11.85
CA GLY A 89 5.60 -17.04 11.09
C GLY A 89 7.00 -16.64 11.57
N ASP A 90 7.10 -15.70 12.51
CA ASP A 90 8.38 -15.31 13.10
C ASP A 90 9.03 -16.45 13.85
N THR A 91 10.34 -16.63 13.66
CA THR A 91 11.11 -17.73 14.25
C THR A 91 12.26 -17.22 15.10
N ASN A 92 12.58 -17.96 16.15
CA ASN A 92 13.73 -17.68 17.05
C ASN A 92 13.69 -16.28 17.68
N ILE A 93 12.50 -15.81 18.04
CA ILE A 93 12.33 -14.49 18.65
C ILE A 93 12.44 -14.59 20.17
N PRO A 94 13.28 -13.78 20.84
CA PRO A 94 13.40 -13.80 22.29
C PRO A 94 12.15 -13.16 22.93
N LEU A 95 11.50 -13.91 23.83
CA LEU A 95 10.48 -13.42 24.76
C LEU A 95 11.16 -13.15 26.10
N SER A 96 11.12 -11.94 26.59
CA SER A 96 11.64 -11.52 27.89
C SER A 96 10.51 -11.39 28.91
N ILE A 97 10.65 -12.10 30.03
CA ILE A 97 9.70 -12.07 31.15
C ILE A 97 10.46 -11.56 32.38
N VAL A 98 10.05 -10.42 32.90
CA VAL A 98 10.65 -9.85 34.12
C VAL A 98 9.92 -10.37 35.33
N LEU A 99 10.64 -11.12 36.19
CA LEU A 99 10.19 -11.55 37.49
C LEU A 99 10.67 -10.56 38.55
N SER A 100 9.84 -10.26 39.55
CA SER A 100 10.22 -9.49 40.71
C SER A 100 9.84 -10.25 41.97
N ASN A 101 10.71 -10.21 42.97
CA ASN A 101 10.39 -10.71 44.28
C ASN A 101 9.78 -9.58 45.12
N ALA A 102 8.44 -9.54 45.17
CA ALA A 102 7.66 -8.57 45.95
C ALA A 102 7.58 -8.91 47.43
N GLY A 103 8.11 -10.09 47.83
CA GLY A 103 8.14 -10.55 49.22
C GLY A 103 9.28 -9.95 50.04
N GLY A 104 9.31 -10.24 51.33
CA GLY A 104 10.32 -9.72 52.26
C GLY A 104 11.51 -10.66 52.50
N ALA A 105 11.55 -11.85 51.89
CA ALA A 105 12.64 -12.80 51.97
C ALA A 105 13.20 -13.18 50.60
N ALA A 106 14.43 -13.66 50.53
CA ALA A 106 15.02 -14.14 49.27
C ALA A 106 14.37 -15.46 48.82
N ALA A 107 14.17 -15.60 47.50
CA ALA A 107 13.85 -16.86 46.85
C ALA A 107 15.15 -17.45 46.30
N HIS A 108 15.46 -18.70 46.67
CA HIS A 108 16.68 -19.37 46.27
C HIS A 108 16.42 -20.44 45.20
N GLU A 109 17.41 -20.66 44.35
CA GLU A 109 17.37 -21.66 43.27
C GLU A 109 16.11 -21.53 42.42
N VAL A 110 15.75 -20.31 42.01
CA VAL A 110 14.53 -20.05 41.22
C VAL A 110 14.68 -20.66 39.85
N ASN A 111 13.82 -21.63 39.52
CA ASN A 111 13.73 -22.22 38.19
C ASN A 111 12.34 -21.98 37.63
N ALA A 112 12.29 -21.63 36.38
CA ALA A 112 11.08 -21.27 35.65
C ALA A 112 10.88 -22.22 34.48
N LYS A 113 9.68 -22.77 34.35
CA LYS A 113 9.24 -23.56 33.21
C LYS A 113 8.09 -22.84 32.51
N LEU A 114 8.30 -22.42 31.29
CA LEU A 114 7.27 -21.84 30.45
C LEU A 114 6.56 -22.97 29.72
N MET A 115 5.25 -23.09 29.95
CA MET A 115 4.37 -24.01 29.25
C MET A 115 3.90 -23.33 27.97
N LEU A 116 4.26 -23.88 26.81
CA LEU A 116 3.90 -23.37 25.52
C LEU A 116 2.56 -23.94 25.06
N ALA A 117 1.75 -23.08 24.49
CA ALA A 117 0.51 -23.44 23.83
C ALA A 117 0.47 -22.73 22.47
N ALA A 118 -0.31 -23.25 21.52
CA ALA A 118 -0.53 -22.57 20.26
C ALA A 118 -0.88 -21.09 20.48
N PRO A 119 -0.27 -20.16 19.72
CA PRO A 119 0.52 -20.38 18.52
C PRO A 119 2.04 -20.48 18.73
N PHE A 120 2.54 -20.66 19.94
CA PHE A 120 3.97 -20.63 20.25
C PHE A 120 4.55 -22.05 20.35
N SER A 121 5.80 -22.19 19.90
CA SER A 121 6.60 -23.38 20.02
C SER A 121 8.07 -23.02 20.28
N TYR A 122 8.79 -23.97 20.92
CA TYR A 122 10.24 -23.91 20.98
C TYR A 122 10.82 -24.92 20.01
N VAL A 123 11.59 -24.44 19.06
CA VAL A 123 12.20 -25.25 18.01
C VAL A 123 13.69 -25.37 18.24
N TYR A 124 14.18 -26.60 18.27
CA TYR A 124 15.61 -26.93 18.41
C TYR A 124 15.98 -28.08 17.49
N TYR A 125 17.28 -28.33 17.30
CA TYR A 125 17.76 -29.36 16.41
C TYR A 125 18.46 -30.46 17.19
N VAL A 126 18.08 -31.72 16.94
CA VAL A 126 18.73 -32.90 17.45
C VAL A 126 19.21 -33.74 16.25
N GLU A 127 20.52 -33.97 16.16
CA GLU A 127 21.14 -34.71 15.04
C GLU A 127 20.71 -34.20 13.65
N GLY A 128 20.57 -32.86 13.52
CA GLY A 128 20.16 -32.23 12.28
C GLY A 128 18.66 -32.30 11.97
N LYS A 129 17.85 -32.92 12.83
CA LYS A 129 16.39 -32.93 12.72
C LYS A 129 15.77 -31.84 13.59
N GLN A 130 14.82 -31.13 13.05
CA GLN A 130 14.03 -30.15 13.79
C GLN A 130 13.08 -30.86 14.76
N VAL A 131 13.10 -30.43 16.00
CA VAL A 131 12.23 -30.92 17.09
C VAL A 131 11.52 -29.72 17.71
N SER A 132 10.22 -29.88 17.98
CA SER A 132 9.42 -28.90 18.71
C SER A 132 9.16 -29.38 20.12
N ALA A 133 9.26 -28.48 21.10
CA ALA A 133 8.89 -28.72 22.47
C ALA A 133 7.77 -27.80 22.93
N ASP A 134 6.93 -28.31 23.81
CA ASP A 134 5.79 -27.59 24.42
C ASP A 134 6.19 -26.92 25.74
N THR A 135 7.45 -27.06 26.17
CA THR A 135 7.98 -26.44 27.39
C THR A 135 9.41 -25.94 27.19
N VAL A 136 9.75 -24.86 27.87
CA VAL A 136 11.11 -24.33 27.92
C VAL A 136 11.46 -24.00 29.37
N ASP A 137 12.60 -24.51 29.84
CA ASP A 137 13.11 -24.30 31.22
C ASP A 137 14.20 -23.23 31.22
N GLN A 138 14.18 -22.35 32.23
CA GLN A 138 15.18 -21.31 32.48
C GLN A 138 15.44 -21.18 33.96
N SER A 139 16.71 -20.97 34.36
CA SER A 139 17.08 -20.70 35.75
C SER A 139 17.35 -19.22 35.96
N ALA A 140 16.79 -18.67 37.04
CA ALA A 140 17.03 -17.29 37.49
C ALA A 140 18.05 -17.22 38.64
N GLY A 141 18.42 -18.35 39.23
CA GLY A 141 19.25 -18.37 40.43
C GLY A 141 18.53 -17.83 41.68
N ASP A 142 19.19 -17.01 42.48
CA ASP A 142 18.62 -16.40 43.68
C ASP A 142 18.06 -15.00 43.36
N ILE A 143 16.81 -14.75 43.80
CA ILE A 143 16.17 -13.43 43.67
C ILE A 143 15.96 -12.85 45.07
N GLN A 144 16.73 -11.84 45.43
CA GLN A 144 16.62 -11.13 46.72
C GLN A 144 15.28 -10.39 46.82
N ALA A 145 14.83 -10.14 48.07
CA ALA A 145 13.66 -9.29 48.31
C ALA A 145 13.77 -7.90 47.62
N GLY A 146 12.77 -7.52 46.85
CA GLY A 146 12.72 -6.27 46.12
C GLY A 146 13.53 -6.25 44.84
N PHE A 147 14.21 -7.33 44.46
CA PHE A 147 14.98 -7.38 43.19
C PHE A 147 14.20 -8.04 42.07
N SER A 148 14.62 -7.77 40.84
CA SER A 148 14.03 -8.33 39.63
C SER A 148 15.08 -9.13 38.84
N PHE A 149 14.60 -10.09 38.06
CA PHE A 149 15.40 -10.88 37.14
C PHE A 149 14.63 -11.06 35.82
N THR A 150 15.36 -11.05 34.70
CA THR A 150 14.76 -11.22 33.38
C THR A 150 15.05 -12.60 32.82
N LEU A 151 14.00 -13.42 32.69
CA LEU A 151 14.05 -14.67 31.93
C LEU A 151 13.96 -14.38 30.43
N ARG A 152 14.67 -15.17 29.60
CA ARG A 152 14.66 -15.04 28.14
C ARG A 152 14.39 -16.41 27.53
N PHE A 153 13.24 -16.51 26.84
CA PHE A 153 12.84 -17.69 26.11
C PHE A 153 12.89 -17.37 24.60
N VAL A 154 13.45 -18.29 23.81
CA VAL A 154 13.48 -18.12 22.35
C VAL A 154 12.34 -18.93 21.77
N LEU A 155 11.37 -18.26 21.13
CA LEU A 155 10.14 -18.86 20.65
C LEU A 155 9.97 -18.70 19.14
N THR A 156 9.16 -19.59 18.57
CA THR A 156 8.66 -19.52 17.19
C THR A 156 7.16 -19.34 17.24
N VAL A 157 6.64 -18.47 16.39
CA VAL A 157 5.20 -18.18 16.25
C VAL A 157 4.67 -18.89 15.02
N ALA A 158 3.57 -19.60 15.16
CA ALA A 158 2.93 -20.30 14.04
C ALA A 158 2.50 -19.32 12.94
N PRO A 159 2.60 -19.69 11.65
CA PRO A 159 2.23 -18.79 10.54
C PRO A 159 0.75 -18.42 10.51
N ASP A 160 -0.11 -19.23 11.11
CA ASP A 160 -1.55 -19.04 11.24
C ASP A 160 -1.97 -18.41 12.57
N ALA A 161 -1.02 -17.88 13.36
CA ALA A 161 -1.29 -17.23 14.62
C ALA A 161 -2.26 -16.05 14.46
N SER A 162 -3.29 -16.01 15.28
CA SER A 162 -4.20 -14.87 15.34
C SER A 162 -3.56 -13.68 16.07
N SER A 163 -3.91 -12.47 15.66
CA SER A 163 -3.56 -11.25 16.39
C SER A 163 -4.24 -11.22 17.75
N GLY A 164 -3.54 -10.76 18.76
CA GLY A 164 -4.08 -10.59 20.09
C GLY A 164 -3.11 -10.96 21.21
N VAL A 165 -3.63 -11.03 22.41
CA VAL A 165 -2.89 -11.45 23.60
C VAL A 165 -3.15 -12.94 23.86
N HIS A 166 -2.09 -13.71 23.80
CA HIS A 166 -2.12 -15.15 24.08
C HIS A 166 -1.59 -15.40 25.49
N ARG A 167 -2.35 -16.15 26.28
CA ARG A 167 -1.98 -16.45 27.67
C ARG A 167 -1.20 -17.74 27.73
N LEU A 168 0.04 -17.67 28.27
CA LEU A 168 0.87 -18.79 28.59
C LEU A 168 0.94 -18.98 30.11
N THR A 169 1.34 -20.18 30.55
CA THR A 169 1.52 -20.52 31.95
C THR A 169 3.01 -20.62 32.26
N LEU A 170 3.46 -19.90 33.28
CA LEU A 170 4.82 -19.95 33.82
C LEU A 170 4.80 -20.60 35.18
N ILE A 171 5.45 -21.75 35.33
CA ILE A 171 5.59 -22.47 36.57
C ILE A 171 6.95 -22.08 37.16
N ILE A 172 6.95 -21.53 38.38
CA ILE A 172 8.15 -21.15 39.12
C ILE A 172 8.34 -22.06 40.30
N ASN A 173 9.51 -22.66 40.39
CA ASN A 173 9.93 -23.46 41.53
C ASN A 173 11.09 -22.75 42.22
N TYR A 174 11.00 -22.53 43.52
CA TYR A 174 12.05 -21.90 44.33
C TYR A 174 12.10 -22.47 45.75
N LYS A 175 13.21 -22.31 46.46
CA LYS A 175 13.38 -22.65 47.86
C LYS A 175 13.30 -21.39 48.73
N THR A 176 12.81 -21.55 49.94
CA THR A 176 12.85 -20.53 50.99
C THR A 176 13.90 -20.89 52.03
N ALA A 177 14.41 -19.94 52.80
CA ALA A 177 15.34 -20.22 53.88
C ALA A 177 14.76 -21.11 55.01
N ARG A 178 13.44 -21.29 55.02
CA ARG A 178 12.72 -22.04 56.07
C ARG A 178 12.22 -23.40 55.60
N GLU A 179 12.11 -23.62 54.32
CA GLU A 179 11.51 -24.84 53.73
C GLU A 179 12.57 -25.63 52.95
N LEU A 180 12.70 -26.92 53.29
CA LEU A 180 13.61 -27.84 52.61
C LEU A 180 13.07 -28.30 51.23
N LEU A 181 11.75 -28.24 51.05
CA LEU A 181 11.08 -28.59 49.78
C LEU A 181 10.88 -27.34 48.91
N PRO A 182 10.99 -27.48 47.59
CA PRO A 182 10.70 -26.37 46.68
C PRO A 182 9.23 -25.95 46.80
N VAL A 183 9.01 -24.64 46.77
CA VAL A 183 7.69 -24.03 46.62
C VAL A 183 7.41 -23.89 45.13
N GLU A 184 6.25 -24.36 44.65
CA GLU A 184 5.79 -24.21 43.31
C GLU A 184 4.76 -23.07 43.23
N LYS A 185 4.93 -22.18 42.28
CA LYS A 185 4.00 -21.08 41.98
C LYS A 185 3.68 -21.02 40.49
N THR A 186 2.39 -20.98 40.16
CA THR A 186 1.90 -20.83 38.78
C THR A 186 1.53 -19.39 38.51
N LEU A 187 2.06 -18.83 37.45
CA LEU A 187 1.83 -17.45 37.00
C LEU A 187 1.30 -17.44 35.57
N ASN A 188 0.44 -16.49 35.26
CA ASN A 188 0.00 -16.23 33.89
C ASN A 188 0.93 -15.21 33.23
N VAL A 189 1.25 -15.46 31.95
CA VAL A 189 2.07 -14.60 31.13
C VAL A 189 1.26 -14.25 29.88
N ASP A 190 0.90 -13.00 29.74
CA ASP A 190 0.16 -12.49 28.59
C ASP A 190 1.16 -12.05 27.52
N VAL A 191 1.16 -12.77 26.38
CA VAL A 191 2.13 -12.62 25.30
C VAL A 191 1.41 -12.08 24.08
N PRO A 192 1.71 -10.83 23.65
CA PRO A 192 1.05 -10.24 22.49
C PRO A 192 1.65 -10.75 21.17
N VAL A 193 0.79 -11.04 20.21
CA VAL A 193 1.13 -11.23 18.80
C VAL A 193 0.44 -10.12 18.02
N TRP A 194 1.20 -9.39 17.22
CA TRP A 194 0.67 -8.30 16.42
C TRP A 194 0.63 -8.69 14.95
N THR A 195 -0.51 -8.47 14.32
CA THR A 195 -0.62 -8.61 12.87
C THR A 195 -0.83 -7.25 12.26
N GLY A 196 -0.05 -6.95 11.25
CA GLY A 196 -0.42 -5.89 10.33
C GLY A 196 -1.64 -6.38 9.53
N ASP A 197 -2.67 -5.55 9.43
CA ASP A 197 -3.88 -5.80 8.64
C ASP A 197 -4.07 -4.64 7.67
N VAL A 198 -3.52 -4.79 6.47
CA VAL A 198 -3.65 -3.75 5.45
C VAL A 198 -4.95 -3.91 4.70
N ARG A 199 -5.72 -2.84 4.63
CA ARG A 199 -7.01 -2.79 3.93
C ARG A 199 -7.09 -1.59 3.01
N VAL A 200 -7.90 -1.72 1.97
CA VAL A 200 -8.25 -0.60 1.10
C VAL A 200 -9.17 0.35 1.87
N HIS A 201 -8.73 1.59 2.05
CA HIS A 201 -9.48 2.65 2.73
C HIS A 201 -10.32 3.47 1.75
N HIS A 202 -9.70 3.91 0.65
CA HIS A 202 -10.33 4.71 -0.39
C HIS A 202 -9.68 4.45 -1.75
N VAL A 203 -10.44 4.66 -2.83
CA VAL A 203 -9.96 4.51 -4.21
C VAL A 203 -10.46 5.65 -5.07
N LEU A 204 -9.62 6.12 -5.98
CA LEU A 204 -9.94 7.11 -7.00
C LEU A 204 -9.30 6.72 -8.32
N THR A 205 -9.98 6.95 -9.43
CA THR A 205 -9.41 6.79 -10.78
C THR A 205 -9.19 8.15 -11.46
N VAL A 206 -8.08 8.27 -12.18
CA VAL A 206 -7.78 9.45 -12.99
C VAL A 206 -7.44 8.98 -14.41
N PRO A 207 -8.26 9.37 -15.41
CA PRO A 207 -9.45 10.21 -15.31
C PRO A 207 -10.60 9.55 -14.54
N THR A 208 -11.55 10.32 -14.02
CA THR A 208 -12.71 9.80 -13.28
C THR A 208 -13.66 8.96 -14.12
N LYS A 209 -13.62 9.12 -15.44
CA LYS A 209 -14.31 8.27 -16.41
C LYS A 209 -13.28 7.57 -17.26
N VAL A 210 -13.31 6.26 -17.20
CA VAL A 210 -12.41 5.36 -17.93
C VAL A 210 -13.17 4.77 -19.10
N TYR A 211 -12.54 4.72 -20.27
CA TYR A 211 -13.12 4.20 -21.51
C TYR A 211 -12.25 3.10 -22.11
N PRO A 212 -12.82 2.23 -22.95
CA PRO A 212 -12.05 1.30 -23.77
C PRO A 212 -11.01 2.03 -24.63
N GLY A 213 -9.76 1.57 -24.58
CA GLY A 213 -8.63 2.18 -25.30
C GLY A 213 -7.93 3.32 -24.57
N ASP A 214 -8.33 3.65 -23.33
CA ASP A 214 -7.60 4.63 -22.51
C ASP A 214 -6.25 4.06 -22.09
N ASN A 215 -5.23 4.91 -22.14
CA ASN A 215 -3.89 4.58 -21.68
C ASN A 215 -3.53 5.42 -20.45
N GLN A 216 -2.63 4.90 -19.63
CA GLN A 216 -2.14 5.56 -18.42
C GLN A 216 -3.26 5.96 -17.44
N VAL A 217 -4.26 5.10 -17.30
CA VAL A 217 -5.28 5.26 -16.27
C VAL A 217 -4.63 5.06 -14.91
N VAL A 218 -4.73 6.06 -14.05
CA VAL A 218 -4.18 5.98 -12.69
C VAL A 218 -5.26 5.47 -11.75
N VAL A 219 -4.97 4.38 -11.07
CA VAL A 219 -5.76 3.88 -9.95
C VAL A 219 -5.04 4.26 -8.67
N LYS A 220 -5.55 5.29 -8.00
CA LYS A 220 -5.06 5.73 -6.69
C LYS A 220 -5.78 4.96 -5.61
N ALA A 221 -5.03 4.32 -4.73
CA ALA A 221 -5.58 3.63 -3.57
C ALA A 221 -4.93 4.14 -2.28
N TRP A 222 -5.74 4.46 -1.30
CA TRP A 222 -5.28 4.73 0.06
C TRP A 222 -5.43 3.46 0.87
N LEU A 223 -4.32 2.96 1.38
CA LEU A 223 -4.25 1.74 2.15
C LEU A 223 -4.03 2.09 3.62
N VAL A 224 -4.78 1.47 4.50
CA VAL A 224 -4.68 1.68 5.95
C VAL A 224 -4.23 0.40 6.62
N ASN A 225 -3.30 0.50 7.58
CA ASN A 225 -3.04 -0.60 8.48
C ASN A 225 -4.09 -0.59 9.60
N ALA A 226 -5.11 -1.43 9.47
CA ALA A 226 -6.18 -1.62 10.47
C ALA A 226 -5.78 -2.60 11.58
N GLY A 227 -4.59 -3.17 11.51
CA GLY A 227 -4.06 -4.11 12.50
C GLY A 227 -3.54 -3.41 13.75
N THR A 228 -3.10 -4.22 14.71
CA THR A 228 -2.54 -3.78 16.00
C THR A 228 -1.02 -3.71 15.98
N GLY A 229 -0.36 -4.30 14.96
CA GLY A 229 1.07 -4.28 14.74
C GLY A 229 1.46 -3.48 13.49
N SER A 230 2.73 -3.08 13.41
CA SER A 230 3.30 -2.51 12.19
C SER A 230 3.45 -3.58 11.11
N THR A 231 3.34 -3.17 9.86
CA THR A 231 3.78 -3.99 8.71
C THR A 231 5.22 -3.63 8.37
N SER A 232 6.01 -4.55 7.82
CA SER A 232 7.34 -4.26 7.30
C SER A 232 7.50 -4.86 5.91
N ASP A 233 8.30 -4.18 5.08
CA ASP A 233 8.72 -4.64 3.75
C ASP A 233 7.57 -5.12 2.85
N LEU A 234 6.43 -4.47 2.98
CA LEU A 234 5.21 -4.85 2.29
C LEU A 234 5.21 -4.30 0.86
N GLN A 235 5.01 -5.19 -0.09
CA GLN A 235 4.74 -4.88 -1.48
C GLN A 235 3.27 -5.14 -1.78
N VAL A 236 2.62 -4.24 -2.51
CA VAL A 236 1.25 -4.41 -2.98
C VAL A 236 1.22 -4.48 -4.49
N ARG A 237 0.36 -5.36 -5.02
CA ARG A 237 0.18 -5.57 -6.45
C ARG A 237 -1.28 -5.50 -6.83
N LEU A 238 -1.57 -4.74 -7.87
CA LEU A 238 -2.88 -4.74 -8.52
C LEU A 238 -2.93 -5.88 -9.54
N VAL A 239 -3.76 -6.89 -9.29
CA VAL A 239 -3.92 -8.03 -10.20
C VAL A 239 -4.85 -7.60 -11.34
N LEU A 240 -4.30 -7.55 -12.55
CA LEU A 240 -4.99 -7.12 -13.75
C LEU A 240 -5.58 -8.32 -14.49
N GLU A 241 -6.81 -8.16 -14.99
CA GLU A 241 -7.45 -9.11 -15.90
C GLU A 241 -6.90 -8.93 -17.33
N GLU A 242 -7.17 -9.87 -18.24
CA GLU A 242 -6.61 -9.86 -19.60
C GLU A 242 -6.89 -8.59 -20.40
N THR A 243 -8.00 -7.89 -20.09
CA THR A 243 -8.39 -6.65 -20.77
C THR A 243 -7.64 -5.41 -20.28
N PHE A 244 -6.85 -5.55 -19.22
CA PHE A 244 -6.02 -4.49 -18.65
C PHE A 244 -4.55 -4.91 -18.69
N LYS A 245 -3.68 -3.92 -18.92
CA LYS A 245 -2.22 -4.16 -18.91
C LYS A 245 -1.55 -3.07 -18.09
N PRO A 246 -0.42 -3.37 -17.41
CA PRO A 246 0.40 -2.32 -16.82
C PRO A 246 0.84 -1.33 -17.91
N SER A 247 0.71 -0.03 -17.68
CA SER A 247 1.14 0.99 -18.65
C SER A 247 2.65 0.98 -18.91
N SER A 248 3.41 0.48 -17.94
CA SER A 248 4.85 0.18 -18.04
C SER A 248 5.18 -1.00 -17.14
N ALA A 249 6.34 -1.61 -17.34
CA ALA A 249 6.77 -2.73 -16.52
C ALA A 249 6.80 -2.35 -15.04
N GLY A 250 6.04 -3.09 -14.21
CA GLY A 250 5.96 -2.88 -12.77
C GLY A 250 5.03 -1.76 -12.30
N SER A 251 4.29 -1.09 -13.21
CA SER A 251 3.33 -0.04 -12.82
C SER A 251 2.07 -0.56 -12.13
N ASP A 252 1.91 -1.88 -12.05
CA ASP A 252 0.90 -2.62 -11.28
C ASP A 252 1.37 -2.97 -9.86
N VAL A 253 2.60 -2.59 -9.50
CA VAL A 253 3.24 -2.93 -8.22
C VAL A 253 3.70 -1.67 -7.51
N PHE A 254 3.48 -1.63 -6.20
CA PHE A 254 3.92 -0.53 -5.34
C PHE A 254 4.58 -1.07 -4.08
N PHE A 255 5.76 -0.55 -3.72
CA PHE A 255 6.43 -0.87 -2.47
C PHE A 255 5.90 0.02 -1.35
N LEU A 256 5.13 -0.56 -0.45
CA LEU A 256 4.45 0.17 0.63
C LEU A 256 5.38 0.44 1.83
N GLY A 257 6.37 -0.43 2.06
CA GLY A 257 7.27 -0.36 3.20
C GLY A 257 6.57 -0.65 4.52
N THR A 258 6.90 0.11 5.55
CA THR A 258 6.36 -0.06 6.91
C THR A 258 5.19 0.87 7.15
N LEU A 259 4.04 0.32 7.55
CA LEU A 259 2.89 1.08 8.04
C LEU A 259 2.66 0.80 9.52
N GLN A 260 2.62 1.86 10.33
CA GLN A 260 2.22 1.78 11.73
C GLN A 260 0.70 1.54 11.85
N PRO A 261 0.21 0.99 12.98
CA PRO A 261 -1.23 0.87 13.24
C PRO A 261 -1.97 2.20 13.02
N GLY A 262 -3.04 2.17 12.22
CA GLY A 262 -3.83 3.34 11.85
C GLY A 262 -3.20 4.26 10.80
N GLN A 263 -1.97 4.01 10.37
CA GLN A 263 -1.33 4.80 9.32
C GLN A 263 -1.95 4.51 7.95
N ILE A 264 -2.13 5.58 7.17
CA ILE A 264 -2.62 5.51 5.79
C ILE A 264 -1.47 5.86 4.85
N SER A 265 -1.33 5.11 3.76
CA SER A 265 -0.41 5.38 2.66
C SER A 265 -1.15 5.45 1.34
N GLU A 266 -0.78 6.40 0.48
CA GLU A 266 -1.28 6.53 -0.89
C GLU A 266 -0.41 5.71 -1.83
N THR A 267 -1.06 5.00 -2.77
CA THR A 267 -0.41 4.18 -3.80
C THR A 267 -1.02 4.48 -5.16
N ASP A 268 -0.19 4.59 -6.19
CA ASP A 268 -0.60 4.84 -7.57
C ASP A 268 -0.25 3.64 -8.44
N PHE A 269 -1.25 3.08 -9.11
CA PHE A 269 -1.08 2.06 -10.14
C PHE A 269 -1.46 2.63 -11.49
N TYR A 270 -0.70 2.28 -12.54
CA TYR A 270 -0.92 2.77 -13.89
C TYR A 270 -1.25 1.61 -14.82
N LEU A 271 -2.39 1.68 -15.47
CA LEU A 271 -2.87 0.64 -16.37
C LEU A 271 -3.40 1.21 -17.68
N ASP A 272 -3.33 0.40 -18.72
CA ASP A 272 -3.93 0.64 -20.02
C ASP A 272 -5.14 -0.28 -20.20
N VAL A 273 -6.20 0.28 -20.75
CA VAL A 273 -7.47 -0.42 -21.02
C VAL A 273 -7.49 -0.86 -22.47
N SER A 274 -7.71 -2.15 -22.74
CA SER A 274 -7.84 -2.63 -24.11
C SER A 274 -9.01 -1.96 -24.84
N LYS A 275 -8.89 -1.76 -26.15
CA LYS A 275 -9.98 -1.23 -27.00
C LYS A 275 -11.19 -2.18 -27.06
N GLU A 276 -10.95 -3.48 -26.82
CA GLU A 276 -11.96 -4.53 -26.83
C GLU A 276 -12.67 -4.69 -25.48
N THR A 277 -12.22 -3.94 -24.44
CA THR A 277 -12.82 -4.01 -23.10
C THR A 277 -14.30 -3.63 -23.16
N GLN A 278 -15.15 -4.48 -22.63
CA GLN A 278 -16.57 -4.20 -22.54
C GLN A 278 -16.84 -3.16 -21.45
N PHE A 279 -17.89 -2.34 -21.61
CA PHE A 279 -18.30 -1.44 -20.55
C PHE A 279 -18.86 -2.22 -19.36
N GLY A 280 -18.66 -1.75 -18.16
CA GLY A 280 -19.07 -2.41 -16.92
C GLY A 280 -18.15 -2.18 -15.75
N THR A 281 -18.42 -2.84 -14.65
CA THR A 281 -17.60 -2.79 -13.43
C THR A 281 -16.68 -4.00 -13.37
N TYR A 282 -15.41 -3.76 -13.26
CA TYR A 282 -14.34 -4.73 -13.05
C TYR A 282 -13.86 -4.63 -11.61
N ASN A 283 -13.74 -5.76 -10.91
CA ASN A 283 -13.27 -5.79 -9.52
C ASN A 283 -11.82 -6.28 -9.50
N LEU A 284 -10.89 -5.36 -9.69
CA LEU A 284 -9.45 -5.65 -9.68
C LEU A 284 -9.02 -6.03 -8.26
N LYS A 285 -8.35 -7.16 -8.12
CA LYS A 285 -7.84 -7.61 -6.81
C LYS A 285 -6.57 -6.85 -6.46
N LEU A 286 -6.49 -6.41 -5.21
CA LEU A 286 -5.27 -5.89 -4.63
C LEU A 286 -4.71 -6.94 -3.67
N VAL A 287 -3.48 -7.36 -3.91
CA VAL A 287 -2.81 -8.37 -3.10
C VAL A 287 -1.55 -7.79 -2.48
N THR A 288 -1.22 -8.25 -1.28
CA THR A 288 0.12 -8.07 -0.72
C THR A 288 0.99 -9.25 -1.09
N ASP A 289 2.26 -8.99 -1.32
CA ASP A 289 3.28 -10.02 -1.54
C ASP A 289 4.30 -9.89 -0.40
N SER A 290 4.42 -10.95 0.40
CA SER A 290 5.35 -11.02 1.53
C SER A 290 6.09 -12.33 1.49
N GLU A 291 7.38 -12.32 1.79
CA GLU A 291 8.21 -13.54 1.83
C GLU A 291 7.69 -14.58 2.82
N SER A 292 7.04 -14.15 3.90
CA SER A 292 6.58 -15.04 4.97
C SER A 292 5.18 -15.61 4.76
N THR A 293 4.27 -14.87 4.13
CA THR A 293 2.85 -15.27 3.98
C THR A 293 2.41 -15.52 2.55
N GLY A 294 3.28 -15.23 1.55
CA GLY A 294 2.92 -15.27 0.14
C GLY A 294 1.92 -14.17 -0.23
N GLN A 295 1.11 -14.44 -1.26
CA GLN A 295 0.12 -13.47 -1.73
C GLN A 295 -1.17 -13.54 -0.90
N VAL A 296 -1.55 -12.41 -0.29
CA VAL A 296 -2.79 -12.27 0.46
C VAL A 296 -3.65 -11.17 -0.19
N GLU A 297 -4.91 -11.48 -0.51
CA GLU A 297 -5.88 -10.48 -1.01
C GLU A 297 -6.27 -9.53 0.13
N ILE A 298 -5.98 -8.23 -0.03
CA ILE A 298 -6.30 -7.18 0.94
C ILE A 298 -7.55 -6.37 0.56
N GLY A 299 -8.07 -6.58 -0.63
CA GLY A 299 -9.29 -5.94 -1.09
C GLY A 299 -9.48 -6.01 -2.59
N LYS A 300 -10.61 -5.45 -3.04
CA LYS A 300 -10.96 -5.31 -4.44
C LYS A 300 -11.18 -3.85 -4.78
N ILE A 301 -10.68 -3.43 -5.91
CA ILE A 301 -10.82 -2.08 -6.44
C ILE A 301 -11.85 -2.12 -7.56
N PRO A 302 -13.02 -1.53 -7.38
CA PRO A 302 -14.00 -1.43 -8.45
C PRO A 302 -13.54 -0.40 -9.48
N LEU A 303 -13.26 -0.83 -10.70
CA LEU A 303 -12.98 0.02 -11.86
C LEU A 303 -14.17 0.00 -12.79
N TYR A 304 -14.83 1.14 -12.97
CA TYR A 304 -15.94 1.26 -13.91
C TYR A 304 -15.45 1.74 -15.27
N VAL A 305 -15.57 0.87 -16.27
CA VAL A 305 -15.31 1.22 -17.67
C VAL A 305 -16.62 1.71 -18.29
N SER A 306 -16.61 2.96 -18.74
CA SER A 306 -17.75 3.64 -19.35
C SER A 306 -17.95 3.18 -20.80
N GLU A 307 -19.20 3.13 -21.23
CA GLU A 307 -19.49 2.88 -22.63
C GLU A 307 -18.94 4.00 -23.52
N LYS A 308 -18.27 3.62 -24.62
CA LYS A 308 -17.69 4.53 -25.62
C LYS A 308 -18.41 4.35 -26.94
N VAL A 309 -18.67 5.45 -27.65
CA VAL A 309 -19.18 5.39 -29.02
C VAL A 309 -18.20 4.60 -29.90
N ARG A 310 -18.73 3.73 -30.73
CA ARG A 310 -17.96 2.93 -31.66
C ARG A 310 -18.30 3.34 -33.10
N PHE A 311 -17.29 3.71 -33.86
CA PHE A 311 -17.44 4.03 -35.27
C PHE A 311 -16.97 2.89 -36.16
N GLU A 312 -17.55 2.78 -37.37
CA GLU A 312 -17.10 1.90 -38.40
C GLU A 312 -17.12 2.60 -39.76
N VAL A 313 -16.16 2.28 -40.61
CA VAL A 313 -16.16 2.71 -41.99
C VAL A 313 -17.04 1.75 -42.81
N VAL A 314 -18.16 2.27 -43.33
CA VAL A 314 -19.09 1.47 -44.12
C VAL A 314 -18.64 1.40 -45.58
N GLN A 315 -18.12 2.51 -46.11
CA GLN A 315 -17.73 2.65 -47.51
C GLN A 315 -16.69 3.75 -47.68
N MET A 316 -15.76 3.54 -48.60
CA MET A 316 -14.79 4.55 -49.01
C MET A 316 -14.69 4.54 -50.55
N GLU A 317 -14.81 5.71 -51.18
CA GLU A 317 -14.73 5.87 -52.65
C GLU A 317 -14.05 7.19 -53.04
N PRO A 318 -13.18 7.16 -54.05
CA PRO A 318 -12.61 5.98 -54.70
C PRO A 318 -11.64 5.24 -53.79
N LYS A 319 -11.45 3.94 -54.02
CA LYS A 319 -10.42 3.13 -53.34
C LYS A 319 -9.09 3.07 -54.08
N VAL A 320 -9.08 3.52 -55.33
CA VAL A 320 -7.92 3.52 -56.21
C VAL A 320 -7.67 4.93 -56.69
N LEU A 321 -6.44 5.39 -56.56
CA LEU A 321 -5.92 6.67 -57.11
C LEU A 321 -4.69 6.39 -57.96
N HIS A 322 -4.28 7.36 -58.77
CA HIS A 322 -3.07 7.26 -59.58
C HIS A 322 -1.98 8.17 -59.00
N ALA A 323 -0.75 7.76 -59.17
CA ALA A 323 0.38 8.64 -58.82
C ALA A 323 0.31 9.89 -59.71
N GLY A 324 0.36 11.08 -59.06
CA GLY A 324 0.20 12.38 -59.68
C GLY A 324 -1.23 12.92 -59.76
N ASP A 325 -2.22 12.19 -59.22
CA ASP A 325 -3.59 12.69 -59.09
C ASP A 325 -3.64 13.88 -58.13
N SER A 326 -4.41 14.91 -58.51
CA SER A 326 -4.58 16.13 -57.69
C SER A 326 -6.06 16.49 -57.54
N GLY A 327 -6.44 16.97 -56.35
CA GLY A 327 -7.79 17.41 -56.06
C GLY A 327 -8.85 16.31 -56.06
N VAL A 328 -8.46 15.05 -55.85
CA VAL A 328 -9.42 13.93 -55.87
C VAL A 328 -10.28 13.94 -54.59
N SER A 329 -11.60 14.03 -54.80
CA SER A 329 -12.55 13.94 -53.68
C SER A 329 -12.76 12.48 -53.23
N ILE A 330 -12.34 12.19 -52.02
CA ILE A 330 -12.58 10.90 -51.36
C ILE A 330 -13.81 11.04 -50.47
N ARG A 331 -14.77 10.13 -50.60
CA ARG A 331 -15.97 10.05 -49.79
C ARG A 331 -15.85 8.85 -48.85
N ILE A 332 -15.91 9.11 -47.55
CA ILE A 332 -15.82 8.07 -46.52
C ILE A 332 -17.14 8.06 -45.76
N ARG A 333 -17.94 6.99 -45.92
CA ARG A 333 -19.19 6.82 -45.19
C ARG A 333 -18.88 6.14 -43.89
N ILE A 334 -19.19 6.81 -42.77
CA ILE A 334 -18.93 6.38 -41.38
C ILE A 334 -20.26 6.18 -40.70
N ARG A 335 -20.38 5.11 -39.93
CA ARG A 335 -21.55 4.79 -39.12
C ARG A 335 -21.18 4.80 -37.62
N ASN A 336 -22.02 5.40 -36.82
CA ASN A 336 -21.99 5.18 -35.38
C ASN A 336 -22.60 3.80 -35.08
N ALA A 337 -21.76 2.80 -34.83
CA ALA A 337 -22.18 1.43 -34.52
C ALA A 337 -22.43 1.20 -33.03
N GLY A 338 -22.24 2.23 -32.19
CA GLY A 338 -22.50 2.20 -30.75
C GLY A 338 -23.96 2.51 -30.40
N SER A 339 -24.28 2.43 -29.10
CA SER A 339 -25.61 2.71 -28.55
C SER A 339 -25.77 4.16 -28.06
N LEU A 340 -24.69 4.95 -28.04
CA LEU A 340 -24.67 6.33 -27.58
C LEU A 340 -24.51 7.33 -28.74
N ALA A 341 -24.99 8.57 -28.54
CA ALA A 341 -24.77 9.65 -29.49
C ALA A 341 -23.34 10.24 -29.32
N ALA A 342 -22.74 10.59 -30.43
CA ALA A 342 -21.48 11.34 -30.52
C ALA A 342 -21.77 12.75 -30.98
N ASP A 343 -21.36 13.77 -30.24
CA ASP A 343 -21.52 15.15 -30.57
C ASP A 343 -20.24 15.73 -31.19
N SER A 344 -20.40 16.68 -32.14
CA SER A 344 -19.28 17.39 -32.75
C SER A 344 -18.23 16.48 -33.39
N VAL A 345 -18.67 15.44 -34.08
CA VAL A 345 -17.77 14.44 -34.69
C VAL A 345 -16.95 15.13 -35.80
N ARG A 346 -15.63 15.04 -35.64
CA ARG A 346 -14.65 15.50 -36.64
C ARG A 346 -13.83 14.33 -37.11
N VAL A 347 -13.58 14.29 -38.41
CA VAL A 347 -12.78 13.24 -39.06
C VAL A 347 -11.50 13.86 -39.61
N GLN A 348 -10.39 13.17 -39.42
CA GLN A 348 -9.09 13.52 -39.95
C GLN A 348 -8.40 12.29 -40.54
N LEU A 349 -8.10 12.34 -41.84
CA LEU A 349 -7.27 11.31 -42.48
C LEU A 349 -5.79 11.67 -42.27
N ARG A 350 -5.07 10.79 -41.57
CA ARG A 350 -3.62 10.90 -41.37
C ARG A 350 -2.91 10.13 -42.47
N VAL A 351 -2.12 10.88 -43.23
CA VAL A 351 -1.49 10.40 -44.46
C VAL A 351 0.03 10.44 -44.33
N GLY A 352 0.74 9.58 -45.09
CA GLY A 352 2.18 9.66 -45.22
C GLY A 352 2.64 10.76 -46.21
N ASN A 353 3.95 10.87 -46.42
CA ASN A 353 4.62 11.95 -47.16
C ASN A 353 4.21 12.09 -48.64
N TYR A 354 3.55 11.08 -49.24
CA TYR A 354 3.12 11.08 -50.63
C TYR A 354 1.71 11.65 -50.85
N PHE A 355 1.05 12.10 -49.78
CA PHE A 355 -0.34 12.54 -49.83
C PHE A 355 -0.47 13.90 -49.17
N THR A 356 -1.22 14.81 -49.80
CA THR A 356 -1.57 16.14 -49.27
C THR A 356 -3.02 16.44 -49.57
N GLY A 357 -3.52 17.60 -49.14
CA GLY A 357 -4.88 18.07 -49.46
C GLY A 357 -5.69 18.51 -48.26
N THR A 358 -7.01 18.54 -48.40
CA THR A 358 -7.95 18.82 -47.31
C THR A 358 -8.38 17.52 -46.67
N LEU A 359 -7.70 17.17 -45.59
CA LEU A 359 -7.77 15.85 -44.96
C LEU A 359 -8.69 15.81 -43.75
N THR A 360 -9.48 16.86 -43.52
CA THR A 360 -10.36 16.99 -42.34
C THR A 360 -11.77 17.38 -42.76
N ASP A 361 -12.78 16.79 -42.14
CA ASP A 361 -14.18 17.14 -42.31
C ASP A 361 -14.93 17.08 -40.97
N PHE A 362 -16.08 17.79 -40.88
CA PHE A 362 -16.91 17.88 -39.70
C PHE A 362 -18.29 17.27 -39.99
N LEU A 363 -18.60 16.19 -39.25
CA LEU A 363 -19.84 15.42 -39.43
C LEU A 363 -20.98 15.89 -38.51
N GLY A 364 -20.68 16.71 -37.50
CA GLY A 364 -21.68 17.12 -36.51
C GLY A 364 -22.09 16.04 -35.55
N THR A 365 -23.31 16.04 -35.04
CA THR A 365 -23.82 15.02 -34.13
C THR A 365 -24.25 13.79 -34.90
N MET A 366 -23.86 12.62 -34.41
CA MET A 366 -24.23 11.29 -34.93
C MET A 366 -24.92 10.46 -33.88
N GLY A 367 -26.20 10.21 -34.02
CA GLY A 367 -26.98 9.29 -33.15
C GLY A 367 -26.62 7.82 -33.36
N PRO A 368 -27.08 6.92 -32.47
CA PRO A 368 -26.91 5.48 -32.62
C PRO A 368 -27.42 4.98 -33.97
N GLY A 369 -26.59 4.18 -34.66
CA GLY A 369 -26.88 3.62 -35.98
C GLY A 369 -26.83 4.64 -37.14
N GLU A 370 -26.68 5.95 -36.90
CA GLU A 370 -26.62 6.98 -37.92
C GLU A 370 -25.33 6.86 -38.75
N SER A 371 -25.47 7.12 -40.07
CA SER A 371 -24.34 7.16 -41.00
C SER A 371 -24.21 8.54 -41.62
N ARG A 372 -22.98 9.04 -41.67
CA ARG A 372 -22.65 10.30 -42.39
C ARG A 372 -21.44 10.10 -43.28
N THR A 373 -21.33 10.96 -44.30
CA THR A 373 -20.23 10.90 -45.27
C THR A 373 -19.27 12.08 -45.05
N ALA A 374 -18.01 11.75 -44.81
CA ALA A 374 -16.92 12.72 -44.85
C ALA A 374 -16.46 12.93 -46.27
N TYR A 375 -16.19 14.20 -46.63
CA TYR A 375 -15.66 14.60 -47.92
C TYR A 375 -14.25 15.17 -47.74
N LEU A 376 -13.26 14.42 -48.22
CA LEU A 376 -11.84 14.77 -48.13
C LEU A 376 -11.29 14.99 -49.51
N THR A 377 -10.35 15.93 -49.69
CA THR A 377 -9.64 16.12 -50.94
C THR A 377 -8.20 15.70 -50.79
N VAL A 378 -7.73 14.83 -51.69
CA VAL A 378 -6.40 14.26 -51.61
C VAL A 378 -5.64 14.51 -52.91
N ASP A 379 -4.41 14.94 -52.77
CA ASP A 379 -3.39 15.01 -53.83
C ASP A 379 -2.38 13.88 -53.60
N VAL A 380 -2.02 13.16 -54.67
CA VAL A 380 -1.05 12.05 -54.64
C VAL A 380 0.23 12.51 -55.34
N ASP A 381 1.36 12.48 -54.67
CA ASP A 381 2.65 12.78 -55.25
C ASP A 381 2.93 11.87 -56.46
N ALA A 382 3.44 12.39 -57.56
CA ALA A 382 3.83 11.61 -58.72
C ALA A 382 4.91 10.54 -58.41
N LYS A 383 5.64 10.68 -57.30
CA LYS A 383 6.64 9.73 -56.84
C LYS A 383 6.04 8.61 -55.96
N ALA A 384 4.74 8.65 -55.66
CA ALA A 384 4.10 7.60 -54.90
C ALA A 384 4.21 6.29 -55.60
N GLN A 385 4.69 5.27 -54.88
CA GLN A 385 4.86 3.96 -55.45
C GLN A 385 3.51 3.25 -55.62
N PRO A 386 3.30 2.50 -56.69
CA PRO A 386 2.10 1.69 -56.88
C PRO A 386 2.00 0.57 -55.81
N GLN A 387 1.16 0.80 -54.80
CA GLN A 387 0.92 -0.15 -53.69
C GLN A 387 -0.36 0.26 -52.92
N THR A 388 -0.76 -0.59 -51.97
CA THR A 388 -1.81 -0.29 -51.02
C THR A 388 -1.21 0.46 -49.83
N TYR A 389 -1.72 1.64 -49.54
CA TYR A 389 -1.34 2.44 -48.40
C TYR A 389 -2.38 2.28 -47.29
N LYS A 390 -1.93 1.90 -46.11
CA LYS A 390 -2.74 1.91 -44.87
C LYS A 390 -2.64 3.29 -44.27
N MET A 391 -3.79 3.91 -44.02
CA MET A 391 -3.90 5.25 -43.47
C MET A 391 -4.77 5.23 -42.25
N ASP A 392 -4.47 6.07 -41.26
CA ASP A 392 -5.22 6.24 -40.05
C ASP A 392 -6.32 7.30 -40.25
N LEU A 393 -7.57 6.90 -40.06
CA LEU A 393 -8.74 7.78 -40.03
C LEU A 393 -9.04 8.07 -38.55
N ARG A 394 -8.60 9.23 -38.06
CA ARG A 394 -8.89 9.65 -36.71
C ARG A 394 -10.26 10.32 -36.64
N LEU A 395 -11.04 9.92 -35.64
CA LEU A 395 -12.29 10.55 -35.28
C LEU A 395 -12.16 11.17 -33.90
N ASP A 396 -12.51 12.43 -33.77
CA ASP A 396 -12.62 13.16 -32.50
C ASP A 396 -14.09 13.51 -32.29
N TRP A 397 -14.61 13.34 -31.08
CA TRP A 397 -15.99 13.70 -30.72
C TRP A 397 -16.14 14.06 -29.25
N THR A 398 -17.28 14.62 -28.88
CA THR A 398 -17.67 14.84 -27.49
C THR A 398 -18.77 13.84 -27.12
N GLN A 399 -18.61 13.18 -25.98
CA GLN A 399 -19.60 12.27 -25.40
C GLN A 399 -19.77 12.60 -23.92
N ALA A 400 -20.98 12.95 -23.50
CA ALA A 400 -21.31 13.30 -22.11
C ALA A 400 -20.30 14.33 -21.53
N LYS A 401 -19.96 15.36 -22.29
CA LYS A 401 -19.00 16.45 -21.98
C LYS A 401 -17.52 16.02 -21.92
N ASN A 402 -17.17 14.79 -22.27
CA ASN A 402 -15.78 14.37 -22.42
C ASN A 402 -15.39 14.36 -23.89
N ASN A 403 -14.20 14.84 -24.19
CA ASN A 403 -13.61 14.76 -25.53
C ASN A 403 -12.93 13.41 -25.66
N LEU A 404 -13.38 12.64 -26.63
CA LEU A 404 -12.90 11.29 -26.91
C LEU A 404 -12.38 11.23 -28.34
N ASP A 405 -11.52 10.27 -28.59
CA ASP A 405 -11.03 9.97 -29.93
C ASP A 405 -10.94 8.47 -30.16
N ASP A 406 -10.92 8.10 -31.43
CA ASP A 406 -10.62 6.76 -31.92
C ASP A 406 -9.93 6.84 -33.28
N THR A 407 -9.23 5.77 -33.66
CA THR A 407 -8.52 5.67 -34.92
C THR A 407 -8.92 4.38 -35.61
N LEU A 408 -9.47 4.53 -36.81
CA LEU A 408 -9.80 3.44 -37.73
C LEU A 408 -8.73 3.37 -38.82
N THR A 409 -8.44 2.19 -39.32
CA THR A 409 -7.52 2.03 -40.46
C THR A 409 -8.33 1.95 -41.76
N VAL A 410 -7.96 2.71 -42.76
CA VAL A 410 -8.50 2.65 -44.11
C VAL A 410 -7.38 2.33 -45.12
N GLU A 411 -7.73 1.68 -46.21
CA GLU A 411 -6.78 1.27 -47.24
C GLU A 411 -7.07 2.00 -48.54
N LEU A 412 -6.03 2.61 -49.10
CA LEU A 412 -6.08 3.31 -50.37
C LEU A 412 -5.04 2.70 -51.33
N GLN A 413 -5.47 2.22 -52.47
CA GLN A 413 -4.60 1.70 -53.50
C GLN A 413 -4.09 2.80 -54.42
N VAL A 414 -2.79 2.92 -54.58
CA VAL A 414 -2.18 3.79 -55.59
C VAL A 414 -1.72 2.91 -56.77
N THR A 415 -2.03 3.35 -57.99
CA THR A 415 -1.58 2.69 -59.22
C THR A 415 -0.65 3.64 -59.99
N ALA A 416 -0.01 3.10 -61.05
CA ALA A 416 0.82 3.93 -61.91
C ALA A 416 -0.01 5.05 -62.53
N PRO A 417 0.63 6.20 -62.92
CA PRO A 417 -0.08 7.31 -63.56
C PRO A 417 -0.81 6.84 -64.82
N GLU A 418 -2.02 7.34 -65.03
CA GLU A 418 -2.70 7.11 -66.32
C GLU A 418 -1.95 7.86 -67.41
N LEU A 419 -1.45 7.10 -68.36
CA LEU A 419 -0.86 7.70 -69.52
C LEU A 419 -2.01 8.31 -70.38
N PRO A 420 -1.97 9.60 -70.69
CA PRO A 420 -3.04 10.21 -71.46
C PRO A 420 -3.14 9.56 -72.85
N ILE A 421 -4.22 8.81 -73.09
CA ILE A 421 -4.52 8.11 -74.31
C ILE A 421 -4.26 8.98 -75.58
N PRO A 422 -4.57 10.31 -75.61
CA PRO A 422 -4.27 11.15 -76.75
C PRO A 422 -2.79 11.29 -77.02
N LEU A 423 -1.90 11.32 -76.03
CA LEU A 423 -0.45 11.38 -76.23
C LEU A 423 0.10 10.06 -76.84
N ILE A 424 -0.42 8.93 -76.42
CA ILE A 424 -0.07 7.61 -77.02
C ILE A 424 -0.55 7.56 -78.45
N ALA A 425 -1.76 7.99 -78.73
CA ALA A 425 -2.31 8.07 -80.09
C ALA A 425 -1.47 9.01 -81.02
N VAL A 426 -1.07 10.18 -80.49
CA VAL A 426 -0.18 11.10 -81.21
C VAL A 426 1.19 10.51 -81.45
N ALA A 427 1.78 9.83 -80.44
CA ALA A 427 3.09 9.14 -80.62
C ALA A 427 3.02 8.00 -81.64
N VAL A 428 1.94 7.22 -81.64
CA VAL A 428 1.73 6.17 -82.65
C VAL A 428 1.54 6.76 -84.04
N VAL A 429 0.78 7.81 -84.19
CA VAL A 429 0.59 8.54 -85.46
C VAL A 429 1.92 9.12 -85.93
N LEU A 430 2.70 9.75 -85.09
CA LEU A 430 4.02 10.29 -85.41
C LEU A 430 5.02 9.19 -85.83
N THR A 431 5.05 8.10 -85.15
CA THR A 431 5.94 6.96 -85.51
C THR A 431 5.52 6.33 -86.80
N ALA A 432 4.21 6.16 -87.06
CA ALA A 432 3.69 5.70 -88.36
C ALA A 432 4.04 6.69 -89.53
N LEU A 433 3.91 8.01 -89.33
CA LEU A 433 4.31 9.00 -90.25
C LEU A 433 5.83 8.99 -90.59
N VAL A 434 6.67 8.90 -89.57
CA VAL A 434 8.12 8.80 -89.74
C VAL A 434 8.48 7.54 -90.49
N ALA A 435 7.88 6.36 -90.15
CA ALA A 435 8.07 5.11 -90.88
C ALA A 435 7.63 5.22 -92.33
N ALA A 436 6.48 5.89 -92.62
CA ALA A 436 6.01 6.09 -94.00
C ALA A 436 6.99 6.95 -94.76
N VAL A 437 7.51 8.04 -94.16
CA VAL A 437 8.52 8.91 -94.84
C VAL A 437 9.82 8.18 -95.13
N VAL A 438 10.30 7.37 -94.22
CA VAL A 438 11.55 6.53 -94.34
C VAL A 438 11.35 5.49 -95.44
N ILE A 439 10.22 4.83 -95.51
CA ILE A 439 9.90 3.87 -96.58
C ILE A 439 9.80 4.58 -97.88
N ARG A 440 9.17 5.73 -97.96
CA ARG A 440 9.06 6.52 -99.18
C ARG A 440 10.40 7.05 -99.69
N ARG A 441 11.31 7.48 -98.79
CA ARG A 441 12.70 7.84 -99.20
C ARG A 441 13.53 6.65 -99.69
N ARG A 442 13.41 5.47 -99.06
CA ARG A 442 14.12 4.28 -99.54
C ARG A 442 13.64 3.79 -100.86
N ARG A 443 12.33 3.87 -101.16
CA ARG A 443 11.79 3.55 -102.49
C ARG A 443 12.24 4.54 -103.59
N LYS A 444 12.47 5.85 -103.27
CA LYS A 444 13.00 6.83 -104.21
C LYS A 444 14.51 6.73 -104.46
N ALA A 445 15.24 6.04 -103.55
CA ALA A 445 16.70 5.80 -103.76
C ALA A 445 17.01 4.47 -104.48
N GLN A 446 15.98 3.67 -104.77
CA GLN A 446 16.10 2.40 -105.59
C GLN A 446 15.50 2.52 -107.03
N SER A 447 14.93 3.65 -107.38
CA SER A 447 14.46 4.03 -108.68
C SER A 447 15.45 5.08 -109.28
#